data_4dd6f48f8307c27cf776ec2fc1c70ee0
#
_entry.id   4dd6f48f8307c27cf776ec2fc1c70ee0
#
_cell.length_a   1.000
_cell.length_b   1.000
_cell.length_c   1.000
_cell.angle_alpha   90.00
_cell.angle_beta   90.00
_cell.angle_gamma   90.00
#
_symmetry.space_group_name_H-M   'P 1'
#
loop_
_entity.id
_entity.type
_entity.pdbx_description
1 polymer ?
#
loop_
_entity_poly.entity_id
_entity_poly.type
_entity_poly.pdbx_seq_one_letter_code
_entity_poly.pdbx_strand_id
1 'polypeptide(L)'
;MTGLVDKGRGPWLALLLALLTAACGTPAGKTTGDGPGPVAGSDIGYVLVDLETGEELESVKPHRGFIPASTAKIPTMVAALGILGSDYRFTTSVHATGDLRDGRLDGDLFLKGGGDPLLTAQDLSAMVQRMHDAGVRTIGGRFIYDETILHSVPEITSSQPEAAGYNPGISALSLDFNRVHAPWKSGDGQSTITGTPVPATGLADLTAATNDTGPGRPFMYDGEFSGERWRVAASRLPGLNGRTALPVKNPGLRTALVFRGLAKQVGIDLPDPEPGRVPTTASVAVQLKSLPLIDIVRLGLEFSNNMVSELIGLTAARRLSEKNTSLDATSQELQGWLRAEIPETDWRGYTVPNHSGLAASARITPAQMTGVLTFSWRHRYGGWAFASLLPMSGWRNALGGRFAERGDESRVRAKTGTMHFAKGLAGYLFTSAGRKLAFSLFITDFKKRRQYDANPKRLAPEIQASVKAWIAAAEAREESLVRAWISRY
;
A
#
# COMPACT_ATOMS: atom_id res chain seq x y z
N MET A 1 -36.45 4.81 -0.85
CA MET A 1 -35.92 5.85 -1.75
C MET A 1 -34.40 5.85 -1.60
N THR A 2 -33.72 5.24 -2.53
CA THR A 2 -32.25 5.11 -2.55
C THR A 2 -31.63 6.40 -3.05
N GLY A 3 -31.15 7.26 -2.14
CA GLY A 3 -30.42 8.46 -2.49
C GLY A 3 -28.96 8.16 -2.79
N LEU A 4 -28.60 8.05 -4.06
CA LEU A 4 -27.21 8.11 -4.54
C LEU A 4 -26.72 9.55 -4.40
N VAL A 5 -25.74 9.78 -3.56
CA VAL A 5 -24.99 11.05 -3.53
C VAL A 5 -23.55 10.77 -3.95
N ASP A 6 -23.28 11.08 -5.22
CA ASP A 6 -21.94 11.25 -5.74
C ASP A 6 -21.43 12.64 -5.31
N LYS A 7 -20.54 12.69 -4.32
CA LYS A 7 -19.85 13.94 -3.95
C LYS A 7 -18.36 13.73 -4.16
N GLY A 8 -17.81 14.52 -5.09
CA GLY A 8 -16.38 14.68 -5.25
C GLY A 8 -15.72 15.00 -3.89
N ARG A 9 -14.78 14.21 -3.48
CA ARG A 9 -13.99 14.41 -2.26
C ARG A 9 -13.08 15.62 -2.48
N GLY A 10 -13.26 16.67 -1.66
CA GLY A 10 -12.47 17.90 -1.75
C GLY A 10 -10.99 17.71 -1.37
N PRO A 11 -10.20 18.80 -1.36
CA PRO A 11 -8.72 18.79 -1.26
C PRO A 11 -8.12 18.17 0.01
N TRP A 12 -8.93 17.74 0.96
CA TRP A 12 -8.50 17.15 2.24
C TRP A 12 -7.86 15.76 2.12
N LEU A 13 -8.11 15.04 1.02
CA LEU A 13 -7.46 13.74 0.79
C LEU A 13 -5.94 13.88 0.61
N ALA A 14 -5.50 15.01 0.05
CA ALA A 14 -4.08 15.32 -0.13
C ALA A 14 -3.35 15.57 1.21
N LEU A 15 -4.05 16.07 2.23
CA LEU A 15 -3.45 16.36 3.54
C LEU A 15 -3.19 15.07 4.36
N LEU A 16 -4.09 14.10 4.27
CA LEU A 16 -3.93 12.80 4.94
C LEU A 16 -2.83 11.93 4.29
N LEU A 17 -2.64 12.06 2.99
CA LEU A 17 -1.61 11.33 2.23
C LEU A 17 -0.21 11.96 2.37
N ALA A 18 -0.09 13.28 2.56
CA ALA A 18 1.20 13.98 2.70
C ALA A 18 1.97 13.62 3.99
N LEU A 19 1.31 13.02 4.97
CA LEU A 19 1.95 12.59 6.23
C LEU A 19 2.66 11.22 6.15
N LEU A 20 2.64 10.57 5.00
CA LEU A 20 3.19 9.21 4.80
C LEU A 20 4.64 9.19 4.31
N THR A 21 5.26 10.34 3.98
CA THR A 21 6.57 10.39 3.33
C THR A 21 7.76 10.66 4.26
N ALA A 22 7.60 10.64 5.57
CA ALA A 22 8.65 10.95 6.54
C ALA A 22 9.67 9.80 6.77
N ALA A 23 10.06 9.08 5.73
CA ALA A 23 11.16 8.10 5.79
C ALA A 23 12.02 8.09 4.51
N CYS A 24 12.11 9.19 3.77
CA CYS A 24 13.05 9.32 2.65
C CYS A 24 13.95 10.53 2.84
N GLY A 25 15.22 10.23 3.02
CA GLY A 25 16.47 10.90 2.87
C GLY A 25 16.56 12.43 2.80
N THR A 26 17.47 12.97 3.64
CA THR A 26 18.17 14.24 3.42
C THR A 26 18.90 14.24 2.09
N PRO A 27 18.98 15.37 1.36
CA PRO A 27 19.70 15.44 0.09
C PRO A 27 21.19 15.22 0.29
N ALA A 28 21.76 14.31 -0.47
CA ALA A 28 23.20 14.09 -0.53
C ALA A 28 23.89 15.28 -1.25
N GLY A 29 25.00 15.73 -0.70
CA GLY A 29 25.81 16.83 -1.23
C GLY A 29 26.35 16.53 -2.64
N LYS A 30 26.57 17.58 -3.40
CA LYS A 30 27.14 17.60 -4.75
C LYS A 30 28.51 16.94 -4.82
N THR A 31 28.66 15.94 -5.67
CA THR A 31 29.98 15.53 -6.19
C THR A 31 29.98 15.72 -7.71
N THR A 32 30.83 16.60 -8.18
CA THR A 32 31.22 16.76 -9.58
C THR A 32 32.33 15.76 -9.89
N GLY A 33 32.07 14.83 -10.82
CA GLY A 33 33.08 13.87 -11.30
C GLY A 33 32.43 12.56 -11.66
N ASP A 34 32.95 11.89 -12.66
CA ASP A 34 32.53 10.63 -13.30
C ASP A 34 31.42 9.86 -12.61
N GLY A 35 30.34 9.54 -13.35
CA GLY A 35 29.12 8.93 -12.80
C GLY A 35 29.42 7.76 -11.87
N PRO A 36 28.59 7.52 -10.83
CA PRO A 36 28.85 6.53 -9.79
C PRO A 36 29.14 5.16 -10.40
N GLY A 37 30.28 4.61 -10.03
CA GLY A 37 30.73 3.28 -10.45
C GLY A 37 29.74 2.17 -10.09
N PRO A 38 30.03 0.92 -10.48
CA PRO A 38 29.15 -0.21 -10.14
C PRO A 38 28.99 -0.31 -8.62
N VAL A 39 27.76 -0.57 -8.16
CA VAL A 39 27.48 -0.85 -6.74
C VAL A 39 28.15 -2.18 -6.37
N ALA A 40 29.25 -2.09 -5.62
CA ALA A 40 30.14 -3.22 -5.37
C ALA A 40 29.39 -4.44 -4.84
N GLY A 41 29.62 -5.61 -5.46
CA GLY A 41 29.01 -6.90 -5.08
C GLY A 41 27.54 -7.06 -5.51
N SER A 42 26.97 -6.07 -6.21
CA SER A 42 25.59 -6.11 -6.65
C SER A 42 25.45 -6.53 -8.12
N ASP A 43 24.39 -7.26 -8.40
CA ASP A 43 23.93 -7.49 -9.77
C ASP A 43 23.06 -6.33 -10.23
N ILE A 44 23.25 -5.93 -11.48
CA ILE A 44 22.41 -4.95 -12.17
C ILE A 44 21.77 -5.64 -13.38
N GLY A 45 20.49 -5.34 -13.60
CA GLY A 45 19.76 -5.80 -14.77
C GLY A 45 18.81 -4.72 -15.26
N TYR A 46 18.76 -4.51 -16.57
CA TYR A 46 17.84 -3.55 -17.17
C TYR A 46 17.49 -3.91 -18.63
N VAL A 47 16.38 -3.34 -19.07
CA VAL A 47 15.97 -3.34 -20.49
C VAL A 47 15.41 -1.96 -20.80
N LEU A 48 15.76 -1.44 -21.97
CA LEU A 48 15.29 -0.18 -22.53
C LEU A 48 14.73 -0.44 -23.92
N VAL A 49 13.46 -0.10 -24.14
CA VAL A 49 12.75 -0.33 -25.41
C VAL A 49 12.17 0.96 -25.94
N ASP A 50 12.33 1.20 -27.22
CA ASP A 50 11.63 2.26 -27.93
C ASP A 50 10.16 1.87 -28.15
N LEU A 51 9.24 2.72 -27.72
CA LEU A 51 7.81 2.43 -27.75
C LEU A 51 7.15 2.64 -29.12
N GLU A 52 7.82 3.34 -30.04
CA GLU A 52 7.33 3.59 -31.38
C GLU A 52 7.77 2.47 -32.34
N THR A 53 9.02 2.02 -32.21
CA THR A 53 9.57 0.96 -33.08
C THR A 53 9.46 -0.44 -32.48
N GLY A 54 9.40 -0.55 -31.16
CA GLY A 54 9.50 -1.82 -30.45
C GLY A 54 10.93 -2.35 -30.30
N GLU A 55 11.94 -1.59 -30.76
CA GLU A 55 13.34 -1.97 -30.71
C GLU A 55 13.88 -1.98 -29.27
N GLU A 56 14.57 -3.06 -28.88
CA GLU A 56 15.38 -3.10 -27.66
C GLU A 56 16.67 -2.31 -27.90
N LEU A 57 16.80 -1.15 -27.25
CA LEU A 57 17.95 -0.25 -27.45
C LEU A 57 19.15 -0.66 -26.59
N GLU A 58 18.90 -1.05 -25.36
CA GLU A 58 19.93 -1.53 -24.44
C GLU A 58 19.36 -2.59 -23.51
N SER A 59 20.16 -3.61 -23.18
CA SER A 59 19.83 -4.57 -22.12
C SER A 59 21.06 -5.11 -21.41
N VAL A 60 20.90 -5.42 -20.14
CA VAL A 60 21.86 -6.15 -19.30
C VAL A 60 21.10 -7.15 -18.46
N LYS A 61 21.48 -8.43 -18.54
CA LYS A 61 20.82 -9.52 -17.81
C LYS A 61 19.28 -9.48 -17.93
N PRO A 62 18.71 -9.34 -19.15
CA PRO A 62 17.27 -9.12 -19.35
C PRO A 62 16.38 -10.22 -18.77
N HIS A 63 16.87 -11.46 -18.73
CA HIS A 63 16.14 -12.65 -18.27
C HIS A 63 16.53 -13.12 -16.86
N ARG A 64 17.37 -12.37 -16.16
CA ARG A 64 17.71 -12.69 -14.76
C ARG A 64 16.60 -12.17 -13.82
N GLY A 65 16.15 -13.01 -12.89
CA GLY A 65 15.18 -12.63 -11.85
C GLY A 65 15.80 -11.74 -10.77
N PHE A 66 15.23 -10.56 -10.55
CA PHE A 66 15.60 -9.62 -9.50
C PHE A 66 14.48 -9.47 -8.49
N ILE A 67 14.80 -8.92 -7.32
CA ILE A 67 13.80 -8.54 -6.30
C ILE A 67 13.17 -7.21 -6.73
N PRO A 68 11.88 -7.20 -7.14
CA PRO A 68 11.25 -5.99 -7.67
C PRO A 68 10.92 -4.95 -6.60
N ALA A 69 10.76 -5.36 -5.36
CA ALA A 69 10.15 -4.54 -4.32
C ALA A 69 8.86 -3.89 -4.86
N SER A 70 8.59 -2.63 -4.54
CA SER A 70 7.34 -1.95 -4.93
C SER A 70 7.15 -1.69 -6.44
N THR A 71 8.12 -2.02 -7.32
CA THR A 71 7.85 -2.01 -8.77
C THR A 71 6.88 -3.13 -9.18
N ALA A 72 6.75 -4.20 -8.36
CA ALA A 72 5.75 -5.25 -8.54
C ALA A 72 4.30 -4.73 -8.55
N LYS A 73 4.06 -3.52 -8.05
CA LYS A 73 2.76 -2.87 -8.14
C LYS A 73 2.35 -2.55 -9.57
N ILE A 74 3.31 -2.39 -10.50
CA ILE A 74 3.00 -2.14 -11.92
C ILE A 74 2.20 -3.30 -12.52
N PRO A 75 2.68 -4.55 -12.56
CA PRO A 75 1.90 -5.66 -13.12
C PRO A 75 0.58 -5.87 -12.36
N THR A 76 0.53 -5.69 -11.04
CA THR A 76 -0.71 -5.77 -10.26
C THR A 76 -1.75 -4.74 -10.74
N MET A 77 -1.35 -3.47 -10.90
CA MET A 77 -2.26 -2.40 -11.29
C MET A 77 -2.69 -2.51 -12.77
N VAL A 78 -1.79 -2.95 -13.65
CA VAL A 78 -2.11 -3.22 -15.05
C VAL A 78 -3.17 -4.33 -15.15
N ALA A 79 -2.95 -5.45 -14.46
CA ALA A 79 -3.92 -6.55 -14.41
C ALA A 79 -5.27 -6.10 -13.82
N ALA A 80 -5.25 -5.39 -12.70
CA ALA A 80 -6.47 -4.92 -12.05
C ALA A 80 -7.28 -3.97 -12.92
N LEU A 81 -6.64 -3.04 -13.62
CA LEU A 81 -7.32 -2.14 -14.57
C LEU A 81 -7.89 -2.90 -15.78
N GLY A 82 -7.22 -3.95 -16.25
CA GLY A 82 -7.72 -4.82 -17.32
C GLY A 82 -8.92 -5.66 -16.90
N ILE A 83 -8.89 -6.20 -15.67
CA ILE A 83 -9.91 -7.12 -15.15
C ILE A 83 -11.17 -6.38 -14.65
N LEU A 84 -10.99 -5.31 -13.89
CA LEU A 84 -12.08 -4.58 -13.22
C LEU A 84 -12.61 -3.40 -14.04
N GLY A 85 -11.78 -2.82 -14.90
CA GLY A 85 -12.06 -1.56 -15.59
C GLY A 85 -11.74 -0.33 -14.74
N SER A 86 -11.51 0.81 -15.40
CA SER A 86 -11.12 2.10 -14.77
C SER A 86 -12.16 2.67 -13.83
N ASP A 87 -13.44 2.45 -14.12
CA ASP A 87 -14.57 3.05 -13.41
C ASP A 87 -15.09 2.20 -12.25
N TYR A 88 -14.47 1.03 -12.03
CA TYR A 88 -14.82 0.16 -10.91
C TYR A 88 -14.75 0.93 -9.59
N ARG A 89 -15.76 0.71 -8.72
CA ARG A 89 -15.84 1.33 -7.39
C ARG A 89 -16.08 0.26 -6.32
N PHE A 90 -15.29 0.28 -5.29
CA PHE A 90 -15.51 -0.53 -4.10
C PHE A 90 -16.74 -0.01 -3.35
N THR A 91 -17.42 -0.89 -2.64
CA THR A 91 -18.64 -0.54 -1.93
C THR A 91 -18.57 -0.99 -0.48
N THR A 92 -18.70 -0.03 0.46
CA THR A 92 -18.92 -0.31 1.88
C THR A 92 -20.39 -0.05 2.18
N SER A 93 -21.04 -0.95 2.93
CA SER A 93 -22.50 -0.86 3.15
C SER A 93 -22.89 -1.27 4.57
N VAL A 94 -23.97 -0.67 5.04
CA VAL A 94 -24.71 -1.10 6.23
C VAL A 94 -25.96 -1.82 5.78
N HIS A 95 -26.21 -2.97 6.35
CA HIS A 95 -27.41 -3.76 6.12
C HIS A 95 -28.14 -3.97 7.44
N ALA A 96 -29.44 -4.24 7.35
CA ALA A 96 -30.27 -4.50 8.50
C ALA A 96 -31.27 -5.63 8.22
N THR A 97 -31.59 -6.38 9.26
CA THR A 97 -32.77 -7.26 9.30
C THR A 97 -33.81 -6.64 10.23
N GLY A 98 -35.09 -7.01 10.03
CA GLY A 98 -36.21 -6.50 10.84
C GLY A 98 -36.60 -5.05 10.52
N ASP A 99 -37.55 -4.53 11.30
CA ASP A 99 -38.17 -3.23 11.11
C ASP A 99 -37.62 -2.17 12.04
N LEU A 100 -37.62 -0.93 11.59
CA LEU A 100 -37.32 0.24 12.41
C LEU A 100 -38.64 0.80 12.98
N ARG A 101 -38.79 0.78 14.32
CA ARG A 101 -39.96 1.29 15.05
C ARG A 101 -39.52 2.15 16.22
N ASP A 102 -40.03 3.35 16.34
CA ASP A 102 -39.76 4.27 17.45
C ASP A 102 -38.25 4.46 17.77
N GLY A 103 -37.43 4.47 16.71
CA GLY A 103 -35.97 4.62 16.83
C GLY A 103 -35.21 3.33 17.15
N ARG A 104 -35.91 2.21 17.31
CA ARG A 104 -35.33 0.87 17.56
C ARG A 104 -35.42 0.01 16.31
N LEU A 105 -34.30 -0.52 15.86
CA LEU A 105 -34.24 -1.58 14.85
C LEU A 105 -34.47 -2.95 15.54
N ASP A 106 -35.58 -3.61 15.25
CA ASP A 106 -35.92 -4.92 15.81
C ASP A 106 -35.25 -6.06 15.02
N GLY A 107 -33.93 -6.03 14.91
CA GLY A 107 -33.13 -6.98 14.16
C GLY A 107 -31.64 -6.74 14.29
N ASP A 108 -30.85 -7.46 13.49
CA ASP A 108 -29.40 -7.37 13.43
C ASP A 108 -28.97 -6.23 12.48
N LEU A 109 -27.88 -5.57 12.81
CA LEU A 109 -27.19 -4.60 11.96
C LEU A 109 -25.87 -5.18 11.47
N PHE A 110 -25.56 -4.97 10.19
CA PHE A 110 -24.35 -5.49 9.55
C PHE A 110 -23.55 -4.35 8.93
N LEU A 111 -22.25 -4.29 9.21
CA LEU A 111 -21.28 -3.45 8.50
C LEU A 111 -20.51 -4.34 7.51
N LYS A 112 -20.73 -4.19 6.22
CA LYS A 112 -20.11 -5.01 5.17
C LYS A 112 -19.02 -4.23 4.44
N GLY A 113 -17.82 -4.81 4.42
CA GLY A 113 -16.70 -4.32 3.63
C GLY A 113 -16.74 -4.82 2.19
N GLY A 114 -16.34 -3.95 1.27
CA GLY A 114 -16.15 -4.28 -0.14
C GLY A 114 -14.70 -4.16 -0.61
N GLY A 115 -13.76 -4.02 0.30
CA GLY A 115 -12.33 -3.88 -0.01
C GLY A 115 -11.91 -2.46 -0.41
N ASP A 116 -12.69 -1.41 -0.07
CA ASP A 116 -12.30 -0.01 -0.33
C ASP A 116 -10.98 0.32 0.38
N PRO A 117 -9.87 0.53 -0.38
CA PRO A 117 -8.58 0.79 0.23
C PRO A 117 -8.41 2.25 0.71
N LEU A 118 -9.37 3.11 0.43
CA LEU A 118 -9.36 4.52 0.81
C LEU A 118 -10.48 4.88 1.80
N LEU A 119 -11.14 3.90 2.40
CA LEU A 119 -12.16 4.13 3.43
C LEU A 119 -11.54 4.86 4.62
N THR A 120 -12.20 5.94 5.07
CA THR A 120 -11.75 6.78 6.19
C THR A 120 -12.76 6.80 7.33
N ALA A 121 -12.31 7.22 8.52
CA ALA A 121 -13.20 7.45 9.66
C ALA A 121 -14.27 8.51 9.34
N GLN A 122 -13.98 9.49 8.48
CA GLN A 122 -14.96 10.47 8.01
C GLN A 122 -16.05 9.82 7.15
N ASP A 123 -15.69 8.86 6.32
CA ASP A 123 -16.66 8.09 5.52
C ASP A 123 -17.61 7.29 6.43
N LEU A 124 -17.06 6.62 7.45
CA LEU A 124 -17.86 5.91 8.45
C LEU A 124 -18.78 6.85 9.24
N SER A 125 -18.28 8.04 9.61
CA SER A 125 -19.08 9.07 10.27
C SER A 125 -20.27 9.51 9.41
N ALA A 126 -20.05 9.68 8.10
CA ALA A 126 -21.13 10.02 7.17
C ALA A 126 -22.17 8.89 7.05
N MET A 127 -21.74 7.63 7.10
CA MET A 127 -22.67 6.48 7.10
C MET A 127 -23.49 6.42 8.39
N VAL A 128 -22.86 6.63 9.54
CA VAL A 128 -23.52 6.70 10.85
C VAL A 128 -24.52 7.85 10.91
N GLN A 129 -24.15 9.02 10.40
CA GLN A 129 -25.06 10.18 10.36
C GLN A 129 -26.32 9.88 9.54
N ARG A 130 -26.19 9.18 8.40
CA ARG A 130 -27.35 8.75 7.60
C ARG A 130 -28.25 7.78 8.35
N MET A 131 -27.69 6.88 9.17
CA MET A 131 -28.51 6.00 10.03
C MET A 131 -29.27 6.81 11.10
N HIS A 132 -28.60 7.78 11.70
CA HIS A 132 -29.21 8.68 12.68
C HIS A 132 -30.35 9.49 12.06
N ASP A 133 -30.12 10.05 10.86
CA ASP A 133 -31.12 10.85 10.13
C ASP A 133 -32.32 9.99 9.67
N ALA A 134 -32.10 8.69 9.43
CA ALA A 134 -33.16 7.71 9.17
C ALA A 134 -33.92 7.31 10.44
N GLY A 135 -33.57 7.86 11.60
CA GLY A 135 -34.27 7.63 12.86
C GLY A 135 -33.71 6.50 13.73
N VAL A 136 -32.60 5.83 13.33
CA VAL A 136 -32.02 4.76 14.14
C VAL A 136 -31.43 5.33 15.42
N ARG A 137 -31.75 4.74 16.59
CA ARG A 137 -31.20 5.09 17.90
C ARG A 137 -30.63 3.90 18.66
N THR A 138 -31.28 2.72 18.53
CA THR A 138 -30.83 1.50 19.18
C THR A 138 -31.02 0.30 18.26
N ILE A 139 -30.25 -0.75 18.49
CA ILE A 139 -30.34 -2.03 17.80
C ILE A 139 -30.80 -3.09 18.78
N GLY A 140 -31.88 -3.82 18.42
CA GLY A 140 -32.46 -4.88 19.25
C GLY A 140 -31.74 -6.22 19.15
N GLY A 141 -31.07 -6.46 18.04
CA GLY A 141 -30.26 -7.63 17.77
C GLY A 141 -28.76 -7.39 17.93
N ARG A 142 -27.96 -8.05 17.07
CA ARG A 142 -26.50 -8.01 17.10
C ARG A 142 -25.95 -6.94 16.15
N PHE A 143 -24.73 -6.48 16.42
CA PHE A 143 -23.93 -5.73 15.48
C PHE A 143 -22.82 -6.62 14.89
N ILE A 144 -22.90 -6.89 13.59
CA ILE A 144 -22.05 -7.86 12.89
C ILE A 144 -21.22 -7.15 11.84
N TYR A 145 -19.90 -7.45 11.78
CA TYR A 145 -19.06 -6.99 10.69
C TYR A 145 -18.74 -8.12 9.72
N ASP A 146 -18.95 -7.85 8.42
CA ASP A 146 -18.72 -8.81 7.32
C ASP A 146 -17.53 -8.36 6.48
N GLU A 147 -16.41 -9.07 6.62
CA GLU A 147 -15.20 -8.92 5.82
C GLU A 147 -14.96 -10.12 4.89
N THR A 148 -15.93 -11.04 4.78
CA THR A 148 -15.75 -12.35 4.16
C THR A 148 -15.58 -12.33 2.65
N ILE A 149 -15.78 -11.17 2.00
CA ILE A 149 -15.65 -11.05 0.54
C ILE A 149 -14.19 -11.15 0.07
N LEU A 150 -13.21 -10.81 0.90
CA LEU A 150 -11.78 -10.95 0.63
C LEU A 150 -11.11 -11.80 1.71
N HIS A 151 -9.96 -12.38 1.37
CA HIS A 151 -9.12 -13.08 2.35
C HIS A 151 -8.48 -12.09 3.32
N SER A 152 -8.73 -12.28 4.62
CA SER A 152 -8.16 -11.45 5.68
C SER A 152 -6.88 -12.08 6.24
N VAL A 153 -5.85 -11.25 6.46
CA VAL A 153 -4.58 -11.66 7.08
C VAL A 153 -4.12 -10.60 8.06
N PRO A 154 -3.42 -10.98 9.16
CA PRO A 154 -2.94 -10.02 10.17
C PRO A 154 -1.73 -9.19 9.69
N GLU A 155 -1.09 -9.60 8.59
CA GLU A 155 0.04 -8.90 7.96
C GLU A 155 0.25 -9.40 6.52
N ILE A 156 0.85 -8.58 5.67
CA ILE A 156 1.13 -8.95 4.27
C ILE A 156 2.20 -10.04 4.21
N THR A 157 3.22 -9.97 5.07
CA THR A 157 4.29 -10.95 5.14
C THR A 157 4.96 -10.97 6.51
N SER A 158 5.21 -12.16 7.05
CA SER A 158 5.90 -12.37 8.33
C SER A 158 7.41 -12.07 8.29
N SER A 159 7.98 -11.84 7.10
CA SER A 159 9.40 -11.51 6.95
C SER A 159 9.75 -10.07 7.36
N GLN A 160 8.76 -9.20 7.56
CA GLN A 160 8.95 -7.82 7.96
C GLN A 160 8.88 -7.65 9.49
N PRO A 161 9.43 -6.54 10.05
CA PRO A 161 9.26 -6.25 11.47
C PRO A 161 7.77 -6.11 11.84
N GLU A 162 7.40 -6.65 13.00
CA GLU A 162 6.02 -6.67 13.50
C GLU A 162 5.37 -5.27 13.56
N ALA A 163 6.14 -4.27 13.97
CA ALA A 163 5.69 -2.87 14.08
C ALA A 163 5.85 -2.06 12.78
N ALA A 164 6.13 -2.72 11.65
CA ALA A 164 6.30 -2.03 10.38
C ALA A 164 4.95 -1.53 9.84
N GLY A 165 4.68 -0.24 9.95
CA GLY A 165 3.42 0.36 9.48
C GLY A 165 3.12 0.16 7.99
N TYR A 166 4.10 -0.26 7.20
CA TYR A 166 3.93 -0.62 5.79
C TYR A 166 3.57 -2.11 5.57
N ASN A 167 3.42 -2.89 6.66
CA ASN A 167 3.03 -4.31 6.68
C ASN A 167 1.77 -4.54 7.54
N PRO A 168 0.67 -3.81 7.30
CA PRO A 168 -0.54 -3.95 8.09
C PRO A 168 -1.31 -5.23 7.76
N GLY A 169 -2.30 -5.55 8.59
CA GLY A 169 -3.33 -6.51 8.25
C GLY A 169 -4.13 -6.08 7.02
N ILE A 170 -4.70 -7.04 6.34
CA ILE A 170 -5.54 -6.87 5.14
C ILE A 170 -6.92 -7.45 5.43
N SER A 171 -7.96 -6.70 5.08
CA SER A 171 -9.36 -7.11 5.24
C SER A 171 -10.24 -6.35 4.24
N ALA A 172 -11.37 -6.92 3.88
CA ALA A 172 -12.40 -6.22 3.11
C ALA A 172 -12.95 -4.98 3.84
N LEU A 173 -12.86 -4.96 5.17
CA LEU A 173 -13.07 -3.79 6.02
C LEU A 173 -11.71 -3.22 6.46
N SER A 174 -11.20 -2.26 5.71
CA SER A 174 -9.92 -1.60 5.96
C SER A 174 -10.15 -0.12 6.16
N LEU A 175 -9.59 0.47 7.23
CA LEU A 175 -9.82 1.85 7.63
C LEU A 175 -8.50 2.61 7.78
N ASP A 176 -8.41 3.83 7.21
CA ASP A 176 -7.25 4.73 7.38
C ASP A 176 -5.91 4.02 7.13
N PHE A 177 -5.84 3.26 6.02
CA PHE A 177 -4.69 2.44 5.61
C PHE A 177 -4.25 1.38 6.62
N ASN A 178 -5.14 0.95 7.52
CA ASN A 178 -4.88 0.00 8.60
C ASN A 178 -3.65 0.39 9.42
N ARG A 179 -3.59 1.67 9.81
CA ARG A 179 -2.53 2.24 10.64
C ARG A 179 -3.10 3.03 11.79
N VAL A 180 -2.38 2.96 12.91
CA VAL A 180 -2.61 3.79 14.10
C VAL A 180 -1.41 4.69 14.29
N HIS A 181 -1.62 6.00 14.33
CA HIS A 181 -0.54 6.94 14.63
C HIS A 181 -0.32 7.02 16.14
N ALA A 182 0.89 6.70 16.56
CA ALA A 182 1.34 6.73 17.95
C ALA A 182 2.35 7.88 18.13
N PRO A 183 1.92 9.08 18.54
CA PRO A 183 2.83 10.13 18.94
C PRO A 183 3.39 9.83 20.33
N TRP A 184 4.64 10.24 20.60
CA TRP A 184 5.23 10.17 21.95
C TRP A 184 5.96 11.47 22.29
N LYS A 185 6.02 11.72 23.60
CA LYS A 185 6.82 12.79 24.18
C LYS A 185 7.58 12.20 25.37
N SER A 186 8.88 12.40 25.42
CA SER A 186 9.74 12.02 26.54
C SER A 186 10.02 13.27 27.37
N GLY A 187 9.81 13.19 28.68
CA GLY A 187 10.18 14.23 29.64
C GLY A 187 10.94 13.58 30.81
N ASP A 188 11.88 14.31 31.41
CA ASP A 188 12.64 14.06 32.64
C ASP A 188 12.75 12.61 33.16
N GLY A 189 13.29 11.71 32.32
CA GLY A 189 13.58 10.32 32.70
C GLY A 189 12.38 9.36 32.72
N GLN A 190 11.16 9.85 32.52
CA GLN A 190 9.98 9.01 32.28
C GLN A 190 9.37 9.34 30.92
N SER A 191 9.40 8.39 30.01
CA SER A 191 8.74 8.54 28.71
C SER A 191 7.24 8.34 28.88
N THR A 192 6.49 9.42 28.79
CA THR A 192 5.03 9.38 28.73
C THR A 192 4.63 9.24 27.26
N ILE A 193 3.89 8.20 26.94
CA ILE A 193 3.25 8.10 25.65
C ILE A 193 1.96 8.89 25.77
N THR A 194 2.04 10.16 25.37
CA THR A 194 0.87 11.01 25.27
C THR A 194 0.40 11.00 23.84
N GLY A 195 -0.66 10.30 23.54
CA GLY A 195 -1.25 10.36 22.22
C GLY A 195 -2.49 9.51 22.14
N THR A 196 -3.61 10.16 21.89
CA THR A 196 -4.78 9.45 21.42
C THR A 196 -4.45 8.92 20.02
N PRO A 197 -4.57 7.60 19.78
CA PRO A 197 -4.44 7.07 18.44
C PRO A 197 -5.38 7.82 17.48
N VAL A 198 -4.90 8.17 16.28
CA VAL A 198 -5.76 8.80 15.28
C VAL A 198 -6.21 7.71 14.30
N PRO A 199 -7.50 7.58 14.06
CA PRO A 199 -8.60 8.37 14.62
C PRO A 199 -8.80 8.16 16.14
N ALA A 200 -9.18 9.24 16.84
CA ALA A 200 -9.32 9.33 18.29
C ALA A 200 -10.55 8.55 18.82
N THR A 201 -10.70 7.31 18.45
CA THR A 201 -11.87 6.49 18.79
C THR A 201 -11.68 5.60 20.02
N GLY A 202 -10.60 5.83 20.79
CA GLY A 202 -10.38 5.13 22.05
C GLY A 202 -9.99 3.65 21.96
N LEU A 203 -9.68 3.14 20.78
CA LEU A 203 -9.62 1.70 20.49
C LEU A 203 -8.24 1.15 20.13
N ALA A 204 -7.17 1.91 20.33
CA ALA A 204 -5.81 1.39 20.33
C ALA A 204 -5.18 1.72 21.69
N ASP A 205 -5.00 0.71 22.52
CA ASP A 205 -4.32 0.85 23.79
C ASP A 205 -2.81 0.81 23.56
N LEU A 206 -2.19 1.98 23.70
CA LEU A 206 -0.75 2.08 23.84
C LEU A 206 -0.41 1.98 25.33
N THR A 207 0.03 0.82 25.76
CA THR A 207 0.43 0.62 27.15
C THR A 207 1.92 0.85 27.28
N ALA A 208 2.35 1.78 28.14
CA ALA A 208 3.76 1.92 28.49
C ALA A 208 4.24 0.64 29.17
N ALA A 209 5.16 -0.08 28.49
CA ALA A 209 5.80 -1.24 29.09
C ALA A 209 7.05 -0.78 29.84
N THR A 210 7.12 -1.08 31.10
CA THR A 210 8.36 -1.07 31.87
C THR A 210 9.20 -2.26 31.38
N ASN A 211 10.29 -1.97 30.70
CA ASN A 211 11.51 -2.78 30.54
C ASN A 211 11.57 -4.00 29.62
N ASP A 212 10.53 -4.55 29.03
CA ASP A 212 10.75 -5.77 28.23
C ASP A 212 9.93 -5.89 26.93
N THR A 213 10.43 -5.27 25.87
CA THR A 213 9.99 -5.51 24.48
C THR A 213 10.97 -6.39 23.69
N GLY A 214 11.90 -7.08 24.40
CA GLY A 214 12.99 -7.82 23.77
C GLY A 214 14.10 -6.93 23.18
N PRO A 215 15.25 -7.49 22.81
CA PRO A 215 16.40 -6.70 22.36
C PRO A 215 16.11 -5.91 21.07
N GLY A 216 16.25 -4.59 21.15
CA GLY A 216 16.22 -3.67 20.00
C GLY A 216 14.84 -3.27 19.48
N ARG A 217 13.73 -3.65 20.11
CA ARG A 217 12.37 -3.31 19.62
C ARG A 217 11.70 -2.31 20.54
N PRO A 218 11.35 -1.10 20.06
CA PRO A 218 10.60 -0.12 20.86
C PRO A 218 9.11 -0.45 20.98
N PHE A 219 8.54 -1.22 20.05
CA PHE A 219 7.11 -1.58 20.01
C PHE A 219 6.96 -3.09 19.87
N MET A 220 6.02 -3.67 20.64
CA MET A 220 5.63 -5.07 20.56
C MET A 220 4.10 -5.19 20.57
N TYR A 221 3.54 -5.97 19.67
CA TYR A 221 2.11 -6.24 19.61
C TYR A 221 1.70 -7.16 20.77
N ASP A 222 0.62 -6.80 21.45
CA ASP A 222 0.07 -7.53 22.60
C ASP A 222 -1.45 -7.64 22.48
N GLY A 223 -1.96 -7.68 21.25
CA GLY A 223 -3.39 -7.76 20.98
C GLY A 223 -3.91 -9.18 21.11
N GLU A 224 -4.63 -9.47 22.17
CA GLU A 224 -5.55 -10.58 22.25
C GLU A 224 -6.99 -10.09 22.09
N PHE A 225 -7.64 -10.51 21.01
CA PHE A 225 -9.10 -10.57 20.75
C PHE A 225 -10.00 -9.32 20.88
N SER A 226 -9.64 -8.27 21.61
CA SER A 226 -10.57 -7.16 21.86
C SER A 226 -10.11 -5.78 21.39
N GLY A 227 -9.01 -5.69 20.64
CA GLY A 227 -8.48 -4.41 20.13
C GLY A 227 -7.01 -4.47 19.78
N GLU A 228 -6.52 -3.38 19.15
CA GLU A 228 -5.11 -3.21 18.81
C GLU A 228 -4.34 -2.76 20.07
N ARG A 229 -3.64 -3.67 20.73
CA ARG A 229 -2.82 -3.35 21.89
C ARG A 229 -1.34 -3.44 21.56
N TRP A 230 -0.60 -2.39 21.89
CA TRP A 230 0.84 -2.30 21.67
C TRP A 230 1.55 -1.95 22.98
N ARG A 231 2.56 -2.73 23.35
CA ARG A 231 3.50 -2.37 24.42
C ARG A 231 4.64 -1.54 23.86
N VAL A 232 5.04 -0.50 24.59
CA VAL A 232 6.05 0.45 24.13
C VAL A 232 7.16 0.55 25.17
N ALA A 233 8.39 0.18 24.80
CA ALA A 233 9.57 0.39 25.62
C ALA A 233 10.03 1.85 25.48
N ALA A 234 9.64 2.68 26.43
CA ALA A 234 9.90 4.11 26.42
C ALA A 234 11.39 4.46 26.31
N SER A 235 12.28 3.70 26.97
CA SER A 235 13.74 3.86 26.91
C SER A 235 14.36 3.58 25.54
N ARG A 236 13.61 3.00 24.60
CA ARG A 236 14.07 2.64 23.26
C ARG A 236 13.46 3.50 22.15
N LEU A 237 12.62 4.48 22.51
CA LEU A 237 12.06 5.41 21.55
C LEU A 237 13.17 6.33 21.00
N PRO A 238 13.19 6.57 19.67
CA PRO A 238 14.18 7.45 19.07
C PRO A 238 13.87 8.91 19.41
N GLY A 239 14.68 9.49 20.31
CA GLY A 239 14.59 10.91 20.68
C GLY A 239 13.46 11.25 21.66
N LEU A 240 13.45 12.52 22.08
CA LEU A 240 12.55 13.05 23.11
C LEU A 240 11.09 13.18 22.63
N ASN A 241 10.89 13.41 21.35
CA ASN A 241 9.56 13.52 20.74
C ASN A 241 9.56 12.78 19.40
N GLY A 242 8.46 12.18 19.06
CA GLY A 242 8.31 11.51 17.77
C GLY A 242 6.89 11.02 17.50
N ARG A 243 6.74 10.42 16.35
CA ARG A 243 5.52 9.77 15.91
C ARG A 243 5.84 8.56 15.06
N THR A 244 5.15 7.46 15.25
CA THR A 244 5.20 6.30 14.37
C THR A 244 3.81 5.92 13.90
N ALA A 245 3.75 5.17 12.81
CA ALA A 245 2.53 4.52 12.36
C ALA A 245 2.67 3.02 12.66
N LEU A 246 1.88 2.51 13.57
CA LEU A 246 1.79 1.09 13.90
C LEU A 246 0.76 0.41 13.00
N PRO A 247 1.02 -0.81 12.54
CA PRO A 247 0.07 -1.56 11.71
C PRO A 247 -1.08 -2.08 12.55
N VAL A 248 -2.29 -2.02 12.01
CA VAL A 248 -3.47 -2.71 12.55
C VAL A 248 -3.40 -4.17 12.13
N LYS A 249 -3.57 -5.10 13.07
CA LYS A 249 -3.49 -6.55 12.84
C LYS A 249 -4.86 -7.19 12.60
N ASN A 250 -5.93 -6.60 13.12
CA ASN A 250 -7.31 -7.03 12.90
C ASN A 250 -8.17 -5.89 12.33
N PRO A 251 -8.03 -5.59 11.03
CA PRO A 251 -8.67 -4.41 10.43
C PRO A 251 -10.20 -4.46 10.48
N GLY A 252 -10.81 -5.63 10.28
CA GLY A 252 -12.27 -5.77 10.30
C GLY A 252 -12.88 -5.40 11.64
N LEU A 253 -12.39 -6.02 12.73
CA LEU A 253 -12.80 -5.70 14.08
C LEU A 253 -12.52 -4.23 14.41
N ARG A 254 -11.32 -3.72 14.08
CA ARG A 254 -10.96 -2.31 14.30
C ARG A 254 -11.94 -1.36 13.61
N THR A 255 -12.28 -1.62 12.35
CA THR A 255 -13.23 -0.80 11.59
C THR A 255 -14.62 -0.81 12.23
N ALA A 256 -15.09 -1.97 12.68
CA ALA A 256 -16.37 -2.12 13.37
C ALA A 256 -16.41 -1.38 14.71
N LEU A 257 -15.33 -1.46 15.49
CA LEU A 257 -15.21 -0.73 16.76
C LEU A 257 -15.20 0.79 16.56
N VAL A 258 -14.50 1.29 15.51
CA VAL A 258 -14.54 2.71 15.14
C VAL A 258 -15.94 3.13 14.74
N PHE A 259 -16.63 2.33 13.91
CA PHE A 259 -18.01 2.58 13.51
C PHE A 259 -18.93 2.68 14.72
N ARG A 260 -18.85 1.75 15.67
CA ARG A 260 -19.59 1.78 16.93
C ARG A 260 -19.31 3.04 17.77
N GLY A 261 -18.03 3.42 17.90
CA GLY A 261 -17.64 4.63 18.60
C GLY A 261 -18.22 5.90 17.98
N LEU A 262 -18.22 6.00 16.64
CA LEU A 262 -18.85 7.10 15.91
C LEU A 262 -20.37 7.08 16.05
N ALA A 263 -21.01 5.92 16.06
CA ALA A 263 -22.44 5.75 16.28
C ALA A 263 -22.84 6.31 17.65
N LYS A 264 -22.08 5.96 18.70
CA LYS A 264 -22.31 6.46 20.04
C LYS A 264 -22.22 7.99 20.15
N GLN A 265 -21.32 8.63 19.40
CA GLN A 265 -21.16 10.10 19.39
C GLN A 265 -22.41 10.83 18.87
N VAL A 266 -23.19 10.22 17.99
CA VAL A 266 -24.43 10.79 17.46
C VAL A 266 -25.69 10.21 18.14
N GLY A 267 -25.55 9.46 19.24
CA GLY A 267 -26.66 8.92 20.02
C GLY A 267 -27.28 7.64 19.47
N ILE A 268 -26.51 6.85 18.68
CA ILE A 268 -26.88 5.49 18.29
C ILE A 268 -26.12 4.52 19.18
N ASP A 269 -26.85 3.69 19.92
CA ASP A 269 -26.26 2.64 20.76
C ASP A 269 -26.19 1.32 19.98
N LEU A 270 -24.97 0.83 19.78
CA LEU A 270 -24.68 -0.43 19.09
C LEU A 270 -24.07 -1.45 20.06
N PRO A 271 -24.47 -2.73 19.99
CA PRO A 271 -23.80 -3.81 20.73
C PRO A 271 -22.31 -3.94 20.38
N ASP A 272 -21.61 -4.81 21.10
CA ASP A 272 -20.24 -5.18 20.72
C ASP A 272 -20.24 -5.86 19.34
N PRO A 273 -19.26 -5.53 18.47
CA PRO A 273 -19.22 -6.09 17.13
C PRO A 273 -18.78 -7.55 17.13
N GLU A 274 -19.48 -8.38 16.36
CA GLU A 274 -19.17 -9.79 16.14
C GLU A 274 -18.79 -10.03 14.67
N PRO A 275 -17.83 -10.94 14.35
CA PRO A 275 -17.58 -11.33 12.98
C PRO A 275 -18.73 -12.17 12.43
N GLY A 276 -19.09 -11.96 11.16
CA GLY A 276 -20.13 -12.76 10.54
C GLY A 276 -20.35 -12.41 9.07
N ARG A 277 -21.43 -12.87 8.51
CA ARG A 277 -21.79 -12.65 7.10
C ARG A 277 -23.19 -12.04 7.00
N VAL A 278 -23.35 -11.07 6.11
CA VAL A 278 -24.66 -10.50 5.78
C VAL A 278 -25.54 -11.59 5.16
N PRO A 279 -26.71 -11.89 5.75
CA PRO A 279 -27.65 -12.87 5.17
C PRO A 279 -28.38 -12.26 3.97
N THR A 280 -28.88 -13.11 3.08
CA THR A 280 -29.62 -12.68 1.88
C THR A 280 -30.95 -11.98 2.21
N THR A 281 -31.44 -12.17 3.43
CA THR A 281 -32.67 -11.52 3.94
C THR A 281 -32.46 -10.10 4.42
N ALA A 282 -31.20 -9.65 4.62
CA ALA A 282 -30.90 -8.30 5.06
C ALA A 282 -31.02 -7.29 3.92
N SER A 283 -31.67 -6.18 4.21
CA SER A 283 -31.79 -5.05 3.27
C SER A 283 -30.65 -4.06 3.43
N VAL A 284 -30.28 -3.37 2.34
CA VAL A 284 -29.28 -2.28 2.36
C VAL A 284 -29.90 -1.04 3.00
N ALA A 285 -29.36 -0.61 4.13
CA ALA A 285 -29.78 0.63 4.81
C ALA A 285 -28.95 1.82 4.35
N VAL A 286 -27.60 1.67 4.27
CA VAL A 286 -26.67 2.73 3.84
C VAL A 286 -25.62 2.13 2.92
N GLN A 287 -25.25 2.84 1.87
CA GLN A 287 -24.18 2.46 0.95
C GLN A 287 -23.26 3.63 0.65
N LEU A 288 -21.96 3.32 0.61
CA LEU A 288 -20.90 4.25 0.20
C LEU A 288 -20.10 3.62 -0.92
N LYS A 289 -19.83 4.38 -1.98
CA LYS A 289 -18.93 3.98 -3.08
C LYS A 289 -17.60 4.74 -2.98
N SER A 290 -16.52 4.04 -3.27
CA SER A 290 -15.17 4.62 -3.34
C SER A 290 -15.00 5.59 -4.52
N LEU A 291 -13.82 6.19 -4.65
CA LEU A 291 -13.34 6.77 -5.91
C LEU A 291 -13.28 5.69 -7.00
N PRO A 292 -13.28 6.07 -8.30
CA PRO A 292 -13.02 5.14 -9.39
C PRO A 292 -11.64 4.46 -9.23
N LEU A 293 -11.52 3.22 -9.69
CA LEU A 293 -10.28 2.46 -9.60
C LEU A 293 -9.08 3.20 -10.19
N ILE A 294 -9.26 3.92 -11.28
CA ILE A 294 -8.18 4.68 -11.93
C ILE A 294 -7.52 5.69 -10.97
N ASP A 295 -8.32 6.39 -10.16
CA ASP A 295 -7.81 7.34 -9.17
C ASP A 295 -7.13 6.63 -7.99
N ILE A 296 -7.68 5.49 -7.57
CA ILE A 296 -7.11 4.67 -6.50
C ILE A 296 -5.77 4.09 -6.95
N VAL A 297 -5.67 3.60 -8.18
CA VAL A 297 -4.43 3.12 -8.79
C VAL A 297 -3.38 4.22 -8.83
N ARG A 298 -3.73 5.42 -9.29
CA ARG A 298 -2.82 6.57 -9.32
C ARG A 298 -2.27 6.87 -7.93
N LEU A 299 -3.13 6.97 -6.91
CA LEU A 299 -2.72 7.20 -5.53
C LEU A 299 -1.87 6.05 -4.97
N GLY A 300 -2.23 4.80 -5.25
CA GLY A 300 -1.49 3.60 -4.85
C GLY A 300 -0.06 3.56 -5.42
N LEU A 301 0.11 3.97 -6.67
CA LEU A 301 1.41 4.07 -7.34
C LEU A 301 2.22 5.27 -6.83
N GLU A 302 1.57 6.44 -6.68
CA GLU A 302 2.20 7.68 -6.24
C GLU A 302 2.78 7.56 -4.82
N PHE A 303 1.99 7.05 -3.87
CA PHE A 303 2.41 6.90 -2.47
C PHE A 303 2.98 5.53 -2.15
N SER A 304 3.04 4.64 -3.13
CA SER A 304 3.59 3.27 -2.97
C SER A 304 2.95 2.47 -1.82
N ASN A 305 1.65 2.67 -1.56
CA ASN A 305 0.96 2.04 -0.44
C ASN A 305 0.76 0.53 -0.69
N ASN A 306 1.24 -0.30 0.25
CA ASN A 306 1.18 -1.75 0.12
C ASN A 306 -0.25 -2.27 0.29
N MET A 307 -0.97 -1.83 1.33
CA MET A 307 -2.35 -2.24 1.58
C MET A 307 -3.27 -1.96 0.39
N VAL A 308 -3.13 -0.76 -0.22
CA VAL A 308 -3.89 -0.40 -1.43
C VAL A 308 -3.65 -1.41 -2.54
N SER A 309 -2.40 -1.82 -2.74
CA SER A 309 -2.07 -2.79 -3.79
C SER A 309 -2.60 -4.19 -3.49
N GLU A 310 -2.54 -4.62 -2.22
CA GLU A 310 -3.09 -5.92 -1.82
C GLU A 310 -4.60 -5.96 -2.04
N LEU A 311 -5.35 -4.94 -1.60
CA LEU A 311 -6.81 -4.91 -1.75
C LEU A 311 -7.26 -4.83 -3.21
N ILE A 312 -6.56 -4.05 -4.04
CA ILE A 312 -6.82 -3.99 -5.48
C ILE A 312 -6.56 -5.37 -6.12
N GLY A 313 -5.42 -6.00 -5.81
CA GLY A 313 -5.06 -7.30 -6.37
C GLY A 313 -6.02 -8.42 -5.93
N LEU A 314 -6.35 -8.49 -4.64
CA LEU A 314 -7.34 -9.44 -4.11
C LEU A 314 -8.70 -9.28 -4.81
N THR A 315 -9.15 -8.03 -5.01
CA THR A 315 -10.43 -7.75 -5.66
C THR A 315 -10.40 -8.16 -7.13
N ALA A 316 -9.31 -7.90 -7.84
CA ALA A 316 -9.14 -8.31 -9.23
C ALA A 316 -9.11 -9.84 -9.37
N ALA A 317 -8.36 -10.54 -8.51
CA ALA A 317 -8.30 -11.99 -8.51
C ALA A 317 -9.68 -12.62 -8.21
N ARG A 318 -10.42 -12.07 -7.24
CA ARG A 318 -11.78 -12.50 -6.94
C ARG A 318 -12.72 -12.38 -8.15
N ARG A 319 -12.52 -11.39 -9.01
CA ARG A 319 -13.31 -11.23 -10.24
C ARG A 319 -13.05 -12.35 -11.26
N LEU A 320 -11.85 -12.94 -11.21
CA LEU A 320 -11.47 -14.05 -12.10
C LEU A 320 -12.03 -15.40 -11.60
N SER A 321 -11.97 -15.67 -10.29
CA SER A 321 -12.23 -17.02 -9.78
C SER A 321 -13.28 -17.11 -8.67
N GLU A 322 -13.79 -16.00 -8.15
CA GLU A 322 -14.70 -15.89 -7.01
C GLU A 322 -14.21 -16.61 -5.72
N LYS A 323 -12.99 -17.15 -5.73
CA LYS A 323 -12.39 -17.83 -4.57
C LYS A 323 -11.79 -16.80 -3.62
N ASN A 324 -12.05 -16.99 -2.32
CA ASN A 324 -11.40 -16.25 -1.25
C ASN A 324 -10.20 -17.06 -0.75
N THR A 325 -9.03 -16.81 -1.34
CA THR A 325 -7.82 -17.60 -1.12
C THR A 325 -6.67 -16.72 -0.60
N SER A 326 -5.49 -17.29 -0.36
CA SER A 326 -4.32 -16.58 0.15
C SER A 326 -3.82 -15.48 -0.79
N LEU A 327 -3.00 -14.55 -0.28
CA LEU A 327 -2.33 -13.52 -1.10
C LEU A 327 -1.51 -14.14 -2.23
N ASP A 328 -0.81 -15.26 -1.96
CA ASP A 328 0.00 -15.95 -2.96
C ASP A 328 -0.87 -16.54 -4.07
N ALA A 329 -1.95 -17.26 -3.72
CA ALA A 329 -2.84 -17.86 -4.72
C ALA A 329 -3.53 -16.80 -5.59
N THR A 330 -4.01 -15.70 -4.99
CA THR A 330 -4.63 -14.60 -5.75
C THR A 330 -3.61 -13.87 -6.63
N SER A 331 -2.36 -13.76 -6.20
CA SER A 331 -1.29 -13.22 -7.03
C SER A 331 -0.98 -14.14 -8.22
N GLN A 332 -1.03 -15.46 -8.06
CA GLN A 332 -0.87 -16.42 -9.16
C GLN A 332 -2.01 -16.31 -10.20
N GLU A 333 -3.23 -15.99 -9.79
CA GLU A 333 -4.33 -15.73 -10.72
C GLU A 333 -4.07 -14.50 -11.59
N LEU A 334 -3.58 -13.40 -11.00
CA LEU A 334 -3.17 -12.23 -11.77
C LEU A 334 -2.00 -12.53 -12.71
N GLN A 335 -1.06 -13.38 -12.30
CA GLN A 335 0.02 -13.85 -13.18
C GLN A 335 -0.53 -14.66 -14.35
N GLY A 336 -1.56 -15.49 -14.13
CA GLY A 336 -2.28 -16.21 -15.18
C GLY A 336 -2.88 -15.25 -16.21
N TRP A 337 -3.55 -14.20 -15.74
CA TRP A 337 -4.09 -13.16 -16.60
C TRP A 337 -3.00 -12.44 -17.40
N LEU A 338 -1.91 -12.03 -16.77
CA LEU A 338 -0.78 -11.39 -17.44
C LEU A 338 -0.17 -12.27 -18.53
N ARG A 339 -0.04 -13.58 -18.27
CA ARG A 339 0.46 -14.55 -19.28
C ARG A 339 -0.47 -14.67 -20.48
N ALA A 340 -1.77 -14.61 -20.25
CA ALA A 340 -2.76 -14.68 -21.32
C ALA A 340 -2.78 -13.41 -22.18
N GLU A 341 -2.68 -12.23 -21.56
CA GLU A 341 -2.75 -10.94 -22.26
C GLU A 341 -1.44 -10.51 -22.89
N ILE A 342 -0.28 -11.03 -22.42
CA ILE A 342 1.07 -10.67 -22.89
C ILE A 342 1.82 -11.95 -23.27
N PRO A 343 1.36 -12.72 -24.26
CA PRO A 343 1.91 -14.03 -24.60
C PRO A 343 3.33 -13.95 -25.20
N GLU A 344 3.72 -12.80 -25.73
CA GLU A 344 5.06 -12.56 -26.27
C GLU A 344 6.14 -12.43 -25.20
N THR A 345 5.76 -12.28 -23.92
CA THR A 345 6.70 -12.18 -22.81
C THR A 345 7.05 -13.57 -22.26
N ASP A 346 8.33 -13.84 -22.07
CA ASP A 346 8.79 -15.06 -21.39
C ASP A 346 8.55 -14.94 -19.86
N TRP A 347 7.51 -15.61 -19.39
CA TRP A 347 7.12 -15.59 -17.98
C TRP A 347 7.81 -16.63 -17.08
N ARG A 348 8.82 -17.33 -17.57
CA ARG A 348 9.57 -18.31 -16.75
C ARG A 348 10.25 -17.62 -15.57
N GLY A 349 10.11 -18.19 -14.39
CA GLY A 349 10.70 -17.66 -13.17
C GLY A 349 10.03 -16.41 -12.60
N TYR A 350 8.95 -15.90 -13.21
CA TYR A 350 8.14 -14.84 -12.61
C TYR A 350 7.46 -15.39 -11.35
N THR A 351 7.73 -14.77 -10.21
CA THR A 351 7.17 -15.14 -8.92
C THR A 351 6.95 -13.87 -8.08
N VAL A 352 5.71 -13.57 -7.78
CA VAL A 352 5.34 -12.43 -6.93
C VAL A 352 4.27 -12.91 -5.95
N PRO A 353 4.61 -13.30 -4.71
CA PRO A 353 3.69 -13.97 -3.80
C PRO A 353 2.68 -13.03 -3.11
N ASN A 354 2.72 -11.74 -3.40
CA ASN A 354 1.74 -10.75 -2.96
C ASN A 354 1.68 -9.59 -3.95
N HIS A 355 0.63 -8.77 -3.88
CA HIS A 355 0.33 -7.75 -4.89
C HIS A 355 1.16 -6.46 -4.75
N SER A 356 1.85 -6.26 -3.63
CA SER A 356 2.67 -5.06 -3.36
C SER A 356 4.16 -5.24 -3.64
N GLY A 357 4.63 -6.48 -3.77
CA GLY A 357 6.04 -6.81 -3.89
C GLY A 357 6.82 -6.72 -2.58
N LEU A 358 6.14 -6.81 -1.43
CA LEU A 358 6.79 -6.73 -0.11
C LEU A 358 7.56 -8.01 0.26
N ALA A 359 7.33 -9.12 -0.41
CA ALA A 359 8.02 -10.37 -0.16
C ALA A 359 9.42 -10.40 -0.79
N ALA A 360 10.45 -10.74 -0.02
CA ALA A 360 11.83 -10.86 -0.49
C ALA A 360 12.05 -12.01 -1.48
N SER A 361 11.14 -12.98 -1.51
CA SER A 361 11.13 -14.10 -2.47
C SER A 361 10.63 -13.71 -3.86
N ALA A 362 10.01 -12.53 -4.03
CA ALA A 362 9.53 -12.07 -5.32
C ALA A 362 10.67 -11.97 -6.35
N ARG A 363 10.38 -12.40 -7.58
CA ARG A 363 11.31 -12.34 -8.71
C ARG A 363 10.58 -11.87 -9.96
N ILE A 364 11.13 -10.82 -10.57
CA ILE A 364 10.72 -10.32 -11.91
C ILE A 364 12.00 -10.09 -12.69
N THR A 365 12.01 -10.44 -13.99
CA THR A 365 13.11 -10.10 -14.88
C THR A 365 12.90 -8.70 -15.48
N PRO A 366 13.96 -8.00 -15.89
CA PRO A 366 13.82 -6.75 -16.65
C PRO A 366 12.93 -6.90 -17.88
N ALA A 367 13.11 -7.96 -18.67
CA ALA A 367 12.31 -8.22 -19.86
C ALA A 367 10.81 -8.37 -19.54
N GLN A 368 10.45 -9.10 -18.45
CA GLN A 368 9.06 -9.25 -18.02
C GLN A 368 8.44 -7.91 -17.62
N MET A 369 9.15 -7.10 -16.84
CA MET A 369 8.65 -5.78 -16.42
C MET A 369 8.49 -4.84 -17.62
N THR A 370 9.46 -4.81 -18.53
CA THR A 370 9.38 -3.98 -19.73
C THR A 370 8.28 -4.47 -20.67
N GLY A 371 8.04 -5.78 -20.78
CA GLY A 371 6.89 -6.35 -21.50
C GLY A 371 5.55 -5.83 -20.97
N VAL A 372 5.36 -5.83 -19.63
CA VAL A 372 4.15 -5.24 -19.01
C VAL A 372 4.02 -3.75 -19.32
N LEU A 373 5.11 -2.99 -19.27
CA LEU A 373 5.10 -1.55 -19.59
C LEU A 373 4.76 -1.29 -21.07
N THR A 374 5.35 -2.07 -21.98
CA THR A 374 5.07 -1.95 -23.41
C THR A 374 3.62 -2.32 -23.73
N PHE A 375 3.10 -3.39 -23.13
CA PHE A 375 1.69 -3.74 -23.21
C PHE A 375 0.80 -2.58 -22.73
N SER A 376 1.04 -2.07 -21.52
CA SER A 376 0.20 -1.02 -20.95
C SER A 376 0.30 0.33 -21.68
N TRP A 377 1.38 0.60 -22.40
CA TRP A 377 1.52 1.79 -23.26
C TRP A 377 0.53 1.77 -24.43
N ARG A 378 0.29 0.60 -25.01
CA ARG A 378 -0.62 0.41 -26.15
C ARG A 378 -2.10 0.46 -25.74
N HIS A 379 -2.40 0.40 -24.43
CA HIS A 379 -3.76 0.36 -23.91
C HIS A 379 -4.17 1.71 -23.32
N ARG A 380 -5.49 1.95 -23.31
CA ARG A 380 -6.12 3.08 -22.61
C ARG A 380 -7.06 2.55 -21.55
N TYR A 381 -6.96 3.09 -20.36
CA TYR A 381 -7.76 2.73 -19.19
C TYR A 381 -8.74 3.88 -18.93
N GLY A 382 -9.98 3.78 -19.41
CA GLY A 382 -10.96 4.86 -19.34
C GLY A 382 -10.47 6.17 -19.99
N GLY A 383 -9.76 6.07 -21.13
CA GLY A 383 -9.13 7.20 -21.80
C GLY A 383 -7.72 7.58 -21.28
N TRP A 384 -7.31 7.11 -20.10
CA TRP A 384 -6.01 7.42 -19.51
C TRP A 384 -4.89 6.52 -20.03
N ALA A 385 -3.72 7.12 -20.28
CA ALA A 385 -2.49 6.36 -20.53
C ALA A 385 -1.93 5.88 -19.18
N PHE A 386 -1.44 4.63 -19.08
CA PHE A 386 -0.84 4.12 -17.84
C PHE A 386 0.34 4.98 -17.36
N ALA A 387 1.11 5.56 -18.30
CA ALA A 387 2.18 6.49 -17.97
C ALA A 387 1.73 7.69 -17.10
N SER A 388 0.49 8.15 -17.26
CA SER A 388 -0.05 9.27 -16.48
C SER A 388 -0.43 8.89 -15.04
N LEU A 389 -0.47 7.60 -14.73
CA LEU A 389 -0.74 7.08 -13.39
C LEU A 389 0.53 6.91 -12.54
N LEU A 390 1.70 6.91 -13.20
CA LEU A 390 2.98 6.78 -12.51
C LEU A 390 3.47 8.10 -11.92
N PRO A 391 4.21 8.06 -10.79
CA PRO A 391 4.92 9.22 -10.27
C PRO A 391 5.78 9.88 -11.34
N MET A 392 5.74 11.21 -11.39
CA MET A 392 6.49 12.03 -12.33
C MET A 392 7.67 12.71 -11.62
N SER A 393 8.84 12.77 -12.28
CA SER A 393 9.99 13.52 -11.77
C SER A 393 9.69 15.01 -11.60
N GLY A 394 10.35 15.65 -10.64
CA GLY A 394 10.14 17.06 -10.33
C GLY A 394 8.96 17.37 -9.39
N TRP A 395 8.16 16.37 -9.01
CA TRP A 395 7.03 16.55 -8.10
C TRP A 395 7.29 15.93 -6.72
N ARG A 396 6.52 16.40 -5.71
CA ARG A 396 6.57 15.84 -4.34
C ARG A 396 5.81 14.50 -4.30
N ASN A 397 6.47 13.42 -4.72
CA ASN A 397 5.93 12.07 -4.78
C ASN A 397 7.01 11.02 -4.45
N ALA A 398 6.75 9.73 -4.75
CA ALA A 398 7.67 8.63 -4.48
C ALA A 398 9.01 8.71 -5.24
N LEU A 399 9.11 9.50 -6.32
CA LEU A 399 10.39 9.82 -6.98
C LEU A 399 11.17 10.90 -6.19
N GLY A 400 10.50 11.65 -5.31
CA GLY A 400 11.10 12.77 -4.57
C GLY A 400 11.62 13.86 -5.52
N GLY A 401 12.77 14.45 -5.18
CA GLY A 401 13.46 15.40 -6.04
C GLY A 401 14.34 14.76 -7.12
N ARG A 402 14.26 13.43 -7.32
CA ARG A 402 15.05 12.71 -8.32
C ARG A 402 14.71 13.19 -9.73
N PHE A 403 15.71 13.33 -10.57
CA PHE A 403 15.56 13.79 -11.95
C PHE A 403 14.95 15.20 -12.10
N ALA A 404 14.98 16.03 -11.02
CA ALA A 404 14.40 17.37 -11.03
C ALA A 404 15.39 18.47 -11.51
N GLU A 405 16.64 18.12 -11.82
CA GLU A 405 17.66 19.07 -12.20
C GLU A 405 17.77 19.23 -13.74
N ARG A 406 18.06 20.45 -14.20
CA ARG A 406 18.50 20.74 -15.59
C ARG A 406 17.47 20.50 -16.70
N GLY A 407 16.16 20.71 -16.46
CA GLY A 407 15.14 20.53 -17.49
C GLY A 407 14.74 19.07 -17.74
N ASP A 408 15.12 18.16 -16.83
CA ASP A 408 14.68 16.76 -16.84
C ASP A 408 13.37 16.55 -16.06
N GLU A 409 12.80 17.65 -15.54
CA GLU A 409 11.50 17.63 -14.89
C GLU A 409 10.46 17.06 -15.88
N SER A 410 9.60 16.19 -15.39
CA SER A 410 8.58 15.50 -16.19
C SER A 410 9.03 14.48 -17.24
N ARG A 411 10.36 14.33 -17.48
CA ARG A 411 10.87 13.34 -18.44
C ARG A 411 10.81 11.89 -17.97
N VAL A 412 10.75 11.69 -16.65
CA VAL A 412 10.68 10.36 -16.04
C VAL A 412 9.32 10.16 -15.38
N ARG A 413 8.62 9.12 -15.77
CA ARG A 413 7.40 8.64 -15.14
C ARG A 413 7.61 7.20 -14.71
N ALA A 414 7.88 6.98 -13.41
CA ALA A 414 8.34 5.67 -12.97
C ALA A 414 7.89 5.33 -11.55
N LYS A 415 7.74 4.04 -11.32
CA LYS A 415 7.56 3.45 -10.00
C LYS A 415 8.91 3.06 -9.41
N THR A 416 9.17 3.52 -8.20
CA THR A 416 10.34 3.10 -7.41
C THR A 416 10.04 1.83 -6.63
N GLY A 417 11.05 1.00 -6.45
CA GLY A 417 11.06 -0.13 -5.53
C GLY A 417 12.26 -0.06 -4.60
N THR A 418 12.06 -0.22 -3.30
CA THR A 418 13.15 -0.24 -2.31
C THR A 418 12.90 -1.32 -1.29
N MET A 419 13.88 -2.17 -1.13
CA MET A 419 13.98 -3.14 -0.04
C MET A 419 15.45 -3.20 0.39
N HIS A 420 15.75 -3.67 1.60
CA HIS A 420 17.13 -3.82 2.05
C HIS A 420 17.95 -4.61 1.01
N PHE A 421 19.00 -3.99 0.46
CA PHE A 421 19.87 -4.55 -0.58
C PHE A 421 19.17 -4.93 -1.90
N ALA A 422 18.03 -4.29 -2.20
CA ALA A 422 17.36 -4.40 -3.48
C ALA A 422 16.69 -3.08 -3.86
N LYS A 423 16.94 -2.60 -5.08
CA LYS A 423 16.35 -1.40 -5.68
C LYS A 423 15.76 -1.75 -7.05
N GLY A 424 14.69 -1.07 -7.39
CA GLY A 424 14.08 -1.13 -8.71
C GLY A 424 13.51 0.21 -9.12
N LEU A 425 13.59 0.49 -10.41
CA LEU A 425 12.97 1.64 -11.05
C LEU A 425 12.41 1.19 -12.41
N ALA A 426 11.12 1.39 -12.65
CA ALA A 426 10.50 0.94 -13.89
C ALA A 426 9.40 1.91 -14.32
N GLY A 427 9.30 2.17 -15.62
CA GLY A 427 8.35 3.11 -16.18
C GLY A 427 8.70 3.61 -17.57
N TYR A 428 8.52 4.90 -17.79
CA TYR A 428 8.68 5.53 -19.09
C TYR A 428 9.64 6.72 -19.02
N LEU A 429 10.39 6.91 -20.11
CA LEU A 429 11.28 8.03 -20.34
C LEU A 429 10.82 8.82 -21.58
N PHE A 430 10.94 10.13 -21.49
CA PHE A 430 10.75 11.07 -22.59
C PHE A 430 12.09 11.76 -22.85
N THR A 431 12.80 11.32 -23.89
CA THR A 431 14.20 11.73 -24.13
C THR A 431 14.32 13.15 -24.65
N SER A 432 15.54 13.67 -24.70
CA SER A 432 15.82 15.00 -25.23
C SER A 432 15.52 15.12 -26.72
N ALA A 433 15.67 14.02 -27.48
CA ALA A 433 15.30 13.95 -28.89
C ALA A 433 13.81 13.70 -29.15
N GLY A 434 13.00 13.60 -28.10
CA GLY A 434 11.54 13.38 -28.19
C GLY A 434 11.10 11.93 -28.29
N ARG A 435 12.02 10.96 -28.18
CA ARG A 435 11.67 9.53 -28.18
C ARG A 435 10.94 9.15 -26.88
N LYS A 436 10.06 8.16 -26.98
CA LYS A 436 9.28 7.60 -25.86
C LYS A 436 9.76 6.20 -25.60
N LEU A 437 10.34 5.98 -24.44
CA LEU A 437 10.97 4.71 -24.08
C LEU A 437 10.29 4.08 -22.88
N ALA A 438 10.15 2.75 -22.89
CA ALA A 438 9.87 1.95 -21.69
C ALA A 438 11.19 1.44 -21.10
N PHE A 439 11.30 1.43 -19.79
CA PHE A 439 12.47 0.90 -19.12
C PHE A 439 12.15 0.17 -17.83
N SER A 440 12.97 -0.80 -17.50
CA SER A 440 13.03 -1.43 -16.20
C SER A 440 14.49 -1.58 -15.78
N LEU A 441 14.79 -1.24 -14.53
CA LEU A 441 16.13 -1.26 -13.96
C LEU A 441 16.07 -1.84 -12.55
N PHE A 442 16.88 -2.85 -12.29
CA PHE A 442 16.98 -3.52 -10.99
C PHE A 442 18.43 -3.62 -10.55
N ILE A 443 18.67 -3.38 -9.25
CA ILE A 443 19.97 -3.54 -8.60
C ILE A 443 19.73 -4.39 -7.34
N THR A 444 20.41 -5.53 -7.21
CA THR A 444 20.25 -6.40 -6.05
C THR A 444 21.61 -6.97 -5.60
N ASP A 445 21.95 -6.80 -4.33
CA ASP A 445 23.03 -7.56 -3.70
C ASP A 445 22.43 -8.79 -3.04
N PHE A 446 22.35 -9.88 -3.79
CA PHE A 446 21.76 -11.15 -3.33
C PHE A 446 22.50 -11.74 -2.14
N LYS A 447 23.82 -11.52 -2.02
CA LYS A 447 24.62 -12.02 -0.90
C LYS A 447 24.29 -11.27 0.37
N LYS A 448 24.37 -9.94 0.35
CA LYS A 448 24.01 -9.10 1.50
C LYS A 448 22.54 -9.26 1.88
N ARG A 449 21.65 -9.41 0.88
CA ARG A 449 20.23 -9.66 1.14
C ARG A 449 20.02 -10.93 1.96
N ARG A 450 20.61 -12.05 1.56
CA ARG A 450 20.53 -13.33 2.32
C ARG A 450 21.12 -13.19 3.72
N GLN A 451 22.27 -12.52 3.86
CA GLN A 451 22.90 -12.27 5.15
C GLN A 451 22.01 -11.44 6.07
N TYR A 452 21.38 -10.40 5.51
CA TYR A 452 20.44 -9.55 6.24
C TYR A 452 19.22 -10.33 6.73
N ASP A 453 18.61 -11.15 5.88
CA ASP A 453 17.43 -11.94 6.23
C ASP A 453 17.71 -12.99 7.32
N ALA A 454 18.88 -13.59 7.29
CA ALA A 454 19.33 -14.58 8.27
C ALA A 454 19.81 -13.96 9.60
N ASN A 455 20.00 -12.65 9.67
CA ASN A 455 20.57 -12.00 10.84
C ASN A 455 19.50 -11.62 11.88
N PRO A 456 19.50 -12.24 13.08
CA PRO A 456 18.55 -11.89 14.14
C PRO A 456 18.71 -10.43 14.64
N LYS A 457 19.91 -9.84 14.47
CA LYS A 457 20.21 -8.43 14.83
C LYS A 457 20.09 -7.48 13.65
N ARG A 458 19.35 -7.84 12.59
CA ARG A 458 19.24 -7.04 11.35
C ARG A 458 18.75 -5.61 11.55
N LEU A 459 18.11 -5.31 12.67
CA LEU A 459 17.65 -3.96 13.02
C LEU A 459 18.70 -3.13 13.80
N ALA A 460 19.89 -3.69 14.08
CA ALA A 460 20.95 -2.97 14.76
C ALA A 460 21.40 -1.72 13.97
N PRO A 461 21.75 -0.62 14.65
CA PRO A 461 22.05 0.67 14.01
C PRO A 461 23.14 0.59 12.93
N GLU A 462 24.21 -0.19 13.17
CA GLU A 462 25.33 -0.38 12.24
C GLU A 462 24.90 -1.10 10.96
N ILE A 463 24.00 -2.08 11.08
CA ILE A 463 23.44 -2.80 9.92
C ILE A 463 22.52 -1.87 9.14
N GLN A 464 21.68 -1.10 9.83
CA GLN A 464 20.80 -0.12 9.20
C GLN A 464 21.60 1.00 8.51
N ALA A 465 22.73 1.43 9.06
CA ALA A 465 23.63 2.38 8.42
C ALA A 465 24.22 1.81 7.11
N SER A 466 24.66 0.54 7.13
CA SER A 466 25.15 -0.16 5.93
C SER A 466 24.05 -0.28 4.85
N VAL A 467 22.83 -0.59 5.24
CA VAL A 467 21.67 -0.63 4.32
C VAL A 467 21.43 0.74 3.69
N LYS A 468 21.42 1.80 4.50
CA LYS A 468 21.23 3.18 4.02
C LYS A 468 22.29 3.59 3.00
N ALA A 469 23.57 3.32 3.31
CA ALA A 469 24.68 3.62 2.40
C ALA A 469 24.53 2.86 1.07
N TRP A 470 24.16 1.57 1.12
CA TRP A 470 23.94 0.78 -0.08
C TRP A 470 22.77 1.32 -0.93
N ILE A 471 21.65 1.67 -0.29
CA ILE A 471 20.47 2.25 -0.98
C ILE A 471 20.89 3.54 -1.70
N ALA A 472 21.61 4.44 -1.03
CA ALA A 472 22.06 5.70 -1.63
C ALA A 472 22.98 5.48 -2.85
N ALA A 473 23.89 4.51 -2.78
CA ALA A 473 24.76 4.16 -3.90
C ALA A 473 23.95 3.56 -5.07
N ALA A 474 22.97 2.71 -4.79
CA ALA A 474 22.11 2.15 -5.80
C ALA A 474 21.21 3.22 -6.48
N GLU A 475 20.66 4.16 -5.71
CA GLU A 475 19.91 5.30 -6.24
C GLU A 475 20.74 6.20 -7.15
N ALA A 476 21.96 6.53 -6.73
CA ALA A 476 22.87 7.30 -7.56
C ALA A 476 23.21 6.59 -8.89
N ARG A 477 23.33 5.25 -8.85
CA ARG A 477 23.55 4.46 -10.07
C ARG A 477 22.31 4.42 -10.97
N GLU A 478 21.11 4.27 -10.40
CA GLU A 478 19.85 4.39 -11.17
C GLU A 478 19.77 5.75 -11.88
N GLU A 479 20.06 6.83 -11.17
CA GLU A 479 20.00 8.19 -11.72
C GLU A 479 21.01 8.40 -12.86
N SER A 480 22.23 7.95 -12.66
CA SER A 480 23.29 8.06 -13.68
C SER A 480 22.87 7.36 -14.99
N LEU A 481 22.31 6.14 -14.91
CA LEU A 481 21.88 5.41 -16.10
C LEU A 481 20.71 6.09 -16.80
N VAL A 482 19.68 6.47 -16.03
CA VAL A 482 18.47 7.10 -16.58
C VAL A 482 18.83 8.44 -17.24
N ARG A 483 19.67 9.27 -16.64
CA ARG A 483 20.15 10.52 -17.24
C ARG A 483 20.94 10.27 -18.53
N ALA A 484 21.80 9.24 -18.54
CA ALA A 484 22.51 8.87 -19.75
C ALA A 484 21.56 8.46 -20.90
N TRP A 485 20.48 7.72 -20.59
CA TRP A 485 19.48 7.37 -21.58
C TRP A 485 18.69 8.58 -22.09
N ILE A 486 18.28 9.49 -21.21
CA ILE A 486 17.58 10.74 -21.59
C ILE A 486 18.42 11.57 -22.57
N SER A 487 19.74 11.64 -22.36
CA SER A 487 20.65 12.46 -23.17
C SER A 487 21.10 11.76 -24.46
N ARG A 488 21.19 10.41 -24.45
CA ARG A 488 21.72 9.64 -25.58
C ARG A 488 20.67 9.43 -26.68
N TYR A 489 19.47 9.20 -26.31
CA TYR A 489 18.35 8.89 -27.19
C TYR A 489 17.39 10.07 -27.37
#